data_c036652c0532f38dc75abe5947b60a84
#
_entry.id   c036652c0532f38dc75abe5947b60a84
#
_cell.length_a   1.000
_cell.length_b   1.000
_cell.length_c   1.000
_cell.angle_alpha   90.00
_cell.angle_beta   90.00
_cell.angle_gamma   90.00
#
_symmetry.space_group_name_H-M   'P 1'
#
loop_
_entity.id
_entity.type
_entity.pdbx_description
1 polymer ?
#
loop_
_entity_poly.entity_id
_entity_poly.type
_entity_poly.pdbx_seq_one_letter_code
_entity_poly.pdbx_strand_id
1 'polypeptide(L)'
;MISYEQAGVSIDRGNAFVEAIKPLVKDTFTQGVVGGIGSFSGAYALPSGYKNPVLLAATDGVGTKLRLAIDVQNFAGIGQDLVAMCVNDLICNFAKPLFFLDYYATGKLDLNTAQSVLKSIAKACKECECALIGGETAEMPSMYADKDFDIAGFAVGIAEQSEIDRRNFVKNGDIILALPSSGLHSNGFSLARKVLFDELKLKFDDKIGQNSLIDTLLTPTRLYVKDFLKLKPFINALAHITGGGLLENLPRVLPQGLGAVIRKYHIKTPEIFYQIGECVEESEMYRSFNMGVGLALVVSAENVSKVLESSDAFIIGEVVYNEGVVLK
;
A
#
# COMPACT_ATOMS: atom_id res chain seq x y z
N MET A 1 -32.21 33.29 8.53
CA MET A 1 -30.77 33.09 8.82
C MET A 1 -30.36 31.73 8.27
N ILE A 2 -29.25 31.61 7.56
CA ILE A 2 -28.79 30.36 6.95
C ILE A 2 -27.91 29.62 7.98
N SER A 3 -28.14 28.31 8.19
CA SER A 3 -27.31 27.46 9.06
C SER A 3 -26.19 26.80 8.29
N TYR A 4 -25.16 26.31 9.01
CA TYR A 4 -24.03 25.57 8.42
C TYR A 4 -24.50 24.25 7.78
N GLU A 5 -25.51 23.62 8.34
CA GLU A 5 -26.18 22.44 7.78
C GLU A 5 -26.88 22.74 6.45
N GLN A 6 -27.52 23.91 6.32
CA GLN A 6 -28.10 24.36 5.04
C GLN A 6 -27.04 24.68 3.98
N ALA A 7 -25.81 24.93 4.42
CA ALA A 7 -24.63 25.06 3.54
C ALA A 7 -24.00 23.71 3.17
N GLY A 8 -24.54 22.58 3.65
CA GLY A 8 -24.13 21.23 3.29
C GLY A 8 -23.19 20.53 4.28
N VAL A 9 -22.86 21.17 5.44
CA VAL A 9 -21.95 20.59 6.45
C VAL A 9 -22.70 20.35 7.76
N SER A 10 -22.63 19.13 8.28
CA SER A 10 -23.31 18.73 9.52
C SER A 10 -22.32 18.39 10.64
N ILE A 11 -22.20 19.29 11.61
CA ILE A 11 -21.39 19.08 12.83
C ILE A 11 -21.88 17.83 13.60
N ASP A 12 -23.19 17.63 13.69
CA ASP A 12 -23.76 16.51 14.43
C ASP A 12 -23.41 15.15 13.79
N ARG A 13 -23.44 15.08 12.45
CA ARG A 13 -22.96 13.86 11.73
C ARG A 13 -21.50 13.60 11.96
N GLY A 14 -20.65 14.64 11.90
CA GLY A 14 -19.23 14.53 12.22
C GLY A 14 -18.99 14.00 13.64
N ASN A 15 -19.68 14.56 14.63
CA ASN A 15 -19.59 14.09 16.02
C ASN A 15 -20.08 12.64 16.18
N ALA A 16 -21.20 12.28 15.57
CA ALA A 16 -21.72 10.91 15.59
C ALA A 16 -20.74 9.92 14.95
N PHE A 17 -20.10 10.30 13.84
CA PHE A 17 -19.06 9.50 13.20
C PHE A 17 -17.87 9.26 14.13
N VAL A 18 -17.31 10.32 14.74
CA VAL A 18 -16.20 10.21 15.69
C VAL A 18 -16.54 9.27 16.84
N GLU A 19 -17.72 9.39 17.45
CA GLU A 19 -18.14 8.47 18.52
C GLU A 19 -18.22 7.02 18.04
N ALA A 20 -18.73 6.79 16.84
CA ALA A 20 -18.88 5.45 16.29
C ALA A 20 -17.55 4.75 15.98
N ILE A 21 -16.51 5.50 15.60
CA ILE A 21 -15.19 4.93 15.27
C ILE A 21 -14.25 4.76 16.48
N LYS A 22 -14.50 5.43 17.60
CA LYS A 22 -13.66 5.35 18.82
C LYS A 22 -13.29 3.92 19.23
N PRO A 23 -14.22 2.94 19.30
CA PRO A 23 -13.87 1.57 19.65
C PRO A 23 -12.91 0.90 18.65
N LEU A 24 -13.14 1.16 17.33
CA LEU A 24 -12.31 0.61 16.26
C LEU A 24 -10.88 1.14 16.33
N VAL A 25 -10.74 2.44 16.54
CA VAL A 25 -9.42 3.09 16.68
C VAL A 25 -8.70 2.59 17.93
N LYS A 26 -9.40 2.51 19.08
CA LYS A 26 -8.82 2.02 20.32
C LYS A 26 -8.31 0.58 20.21
N ASP A 27 -8.93 -0.26 19.41
CA ASP A 27 -8.51 -1.66 19.16
C ASP A 27 -7.18 -1.77 18.40
N THR A 28 -6.71 -0.68 17.78
CA THR A 28 -5.40 -0.59 17.10
C THR A 28 -4.27 -0.17 18.04
N PHE A 29 -4.57 0.29 19.27
CA PHE A 29 -3.59 0.92 20.13
C PHE A 29 -2.49 -0.07 20.54
N THR A 30 -1.25 0.39 20.42
CA THR A 30 -0.04 -0.27 20.90
C THR A 30 0.47 0.40 22.17
N GLN A 31 1.50 -0.16 22.80
CA GLN A 31 2.05 0.38 24.05
C GLN A 31 2.59 1.82 23.92
N GLY A 32 2.93 2.26 22.71
CA GLY A 32 3.43 3.61 22.47
C GLY A 32 2.36 4.70 22.49
N VAL A 33 1.07 4.36 22.42
CA VAL A 33 0.01 5.37 22.36
C VAL A 33 -0.13 6.08 23.70
N VAL A 34 -0.07 7.40 23.69
CA VAL A 34 -0.24 8.25 24.86
C VAL A 34 -1.57 8.99 24.79
N GLY A 35 -2.45 8.74 25.75
CA GLY A 35 -3.80 9.33 25.75
C GLY A 35 -4.80 8.57 24.89
N GLY A 36 -5.65 9.27 24.16
CA GLY A 36 -6.74 8.71 23.34
C GLY A 36 -7.11 9.63 22.19
N ILE A 37 -8.13 9.23 21.41
CA ILE A 37 -8.71 10.08 20.35
C ILE A 37 -9.58 11.19 20.96
N GLY A 38 -9.61 12.35 20.28
CA GLY A 38 -10.42 13.51 20.65
C GLY A 38 -9.60 14.68 21.20
N SER A 39 -8.26 14.55 21.25
CA SER A 39 -7.35 15.68 21.44
C SER A 39 -7.03 16.36 20.10
N PHE A 40 -6.41 17.54 20.13
CA PHE A 40 -5.93 18.25 18.93
C PHE A 40 -4.86 17.50 18.14
N SER A 41 -4.15 16.56 18.79
CA SER A 41 -3.13 15.73 18.14
C SER A 41 -3.08 14.34 18.77
N GLY A 42 -2.68 13.33 17.97
CA GLY A 42 -2.26 12.04 18.48
C GLY A 42 -0.87 12.13 19.10
N ALA A 43 -0.63 11.40 20.18
CA ALA A 43 0.67 11.33 20.83
C ALA A 43 1.17 9.88 20.90
N TYR A 44 2.47 9.69 20.63
CA TYR A 44 3.10 8.38 20.61
C TYR A 44 4.48 8.46 21.28
N ALA A 45 4.72 7.66 22.29
CA ALA A 45 6.01 7.54 22.96
C ALA A 45 6.99 6.74 22.08
N LEU A 46 8.20 7.26 21.92
CA LEU A 46 9.24 6.54 21.18
C LEU A 46 9.58 5.22 21.86
N PRO A 47 9.64 4.10 21.13
CA PRO A 47 10.06 2.83 21.69
C PRO A 47 11.50 2.88 22.21
N SER A 48 11.77 2.18 23.32
CA SER A 48 13.13 1.99 23.82
C SER A 48 13.88 0.91 23.02
N GLY A 49 15.21 0.84 23.21
CA GLY A 49 16.04 -0.23 22.63
C GLY A 49 16.77 0.13 21.34
N TYR A 50 16.51 1.31 20.77
CA TYR A 50 17.26 1.85 19.64
C TYR A 50 18.48 2.63 20.15
N LYS A 51 19.62 2.54 19.42
CA LYS A 51 20.85 3.30 19.72
C LYS A 51 20.86 4.61 18.97
N ASN A 52 20.57 4.59 17.69
CA ASN A 52 20.46 5.75 16.79
C ASN A 52 19.12 5.68 16.05
N PRO A 53 17.99 5.95 16.74
CA PRO A 53 16.66 5.85 16.12
C PRO A 53 16.46 6.93 15.05
N VAL A 54 15.89 6.54 13.93
CA VAL A 54 15.43 7.43 12.86
C VAL A 54 13.95 7.25 12.68
N LEU A 55 13.20 8.33 12.67
CA LEU A 55 11.79 8.35 12.30
C LEU A 55 11.66 8.50 10.79
N LEU A 56 10.85 7.66 10.18
CA LEU A 56 10.52 7.71 8.78
C LEU A 56 9.02 7.96 8.63
N ALA A 57 8.63 8.71 7.61
CA ALA A 57 7.24 8.99 7.32
C ALA A 57 6.95 8.70 5.85
N ALA A 58 5.77 8.18 5.58
CA ALA A 58 5.24 7.96 4.25
C ALA A 58 3.79 8.47 4.18
N THR A 59 3.39 8.96 3.02
CA THR A 59 2.02 9.37 2.74
C THR A 59 1.61 8.88 1.36
N ASP A 60 0.40 8.40 1.25
CA ASP A 60 -0.18 7.94 -0.02
C ASP A 60 -1.71 7.98 0.02
N GLY A 61 -2.34 7.80 -1.13
CA GLY A 61 -3.77 7.60 -1.30
C GLY A 61 -4.10 6.24 -1.89
N VAL A 62 -5.37 6.02 -2.22
CA VAL A 62 -5.82 4.80 -2.94
C VAL A 62 -5.88 5.04 -4.45
N GLY A 63 -6.04 6.28 -4.86
CA GLY A 63 -6.15 6.65 -6.26
C GLY A 63 -7.46 6.20 -6.92
N THR A 64 -7.44 6.02 -8.24
CA THR A 64 -8.65 5.79 -9.04
C THR A 64 -9.31 4.42 -8.87
N LYS A 65 -8.74 3.52 -8.07
CA LYS A 65 -9.41 2.32 -7.55
C LYS A 65 -10.68 2.70 -6.76
N LEU A 66 -10.65 3.84 -6.05
CA LEU A 66 -11.82 4.37 -5.33
C LEU A 66 -13.06 4.52 -6.21
N ARG A 67 -12.89 4.91 -7.49
CA ARG A 67 -14.04 5.05 -8.39
C ARG A 67 -14.79 3.74 -8.54
N LEU A 68 -14.08 2.61 -8.71
CA LEU A 68 -14.71 1.30 -8.81
C LEU A 68 -15.43 0.91 -7.51
N ALA A 69 -14.81 1.16 -6.37
CA ALA A 69 -15.42 0.89 -5.06
C ALA A 69 -16.70 1.71 -4.85
N ILE A 70 -16.72 2.98 -5.27
CA ILE A 70 -17.88 3.86 -5.22
C ILE A 70 -18.98 3.36 -6.17
N ASP A 71 -18.63 2.97 -7.39
CA ASP A 71 -19.60 2.51 -8.40
C ASP A 71 -20.36 1.26 -7.94
N VAL A 72 -19.68 0.34 -7.23
CA VAL A 72 -20.29 -0.91 -6.73
C VAL A 72 -20.62 -0.87 -5.23
N GLN A 73 -20.41 0.25 -4.54
CA GLN A 73 -20.65 0.45 -3.10
C GLN A 73 -19.96 -0.62 -2.23
N ASN A 74 -18.73 -1.02 -2.59
CA ASN A 74 -17.92 -1.99 -1.84
C ASN A 74 -16.64 -1.35 -1.33
N PHE A 75 -16.57 -1.07 -0.04
CA PHE A 75 -15.46 -0.37 0.61
C PHE A 75 -14.64 -1.25 1.56
N ALA A 76 -14.95 -2.55 1.62
CA ALA A 76 -14.37 -3.47 2.61
C ALA A 76 -12.84 -3.59 2.55
N GLY A 77 -12.23 -3.42 1.36
CA GLY A 77 -10.79 -3.51 1.14
C GLY A 77 -10.06 -2.17 1.06
N ILE A 78 -10.79 -1.07 0.86
CA ILE A 78 -10.21 0.24 0.51
C ILE A 78 -9.32 0.82 1.62
N GLY A 79 -9.72 0.65 2.88
CA GLY A 79 -8.89 1.08 4.01
C GLY A 79 -7.58 0.28 4.12
N GLN A 80 -7.61 -1.01 3.77
CA GLN A 80 -6.39 -1.82 3.71
C GLN A 80 -5.48 -1.36 2.57
N ASP A 81 -6.04 -0.99 1.41
CA ASP A 81 -5.26 -0.40 0.31
C ASP A 81 -4.51 0.83 0.81
N LEU A 82 -5.20 1.76 1.48
CA LEU A 82 -4.61 2.98 2.00
C LEU A 82 -3.45 2.71 2.98
N VAL A 83 -3.69 1.86 3.97
CA VAL A 83 -2.67 1.50 4.98
C VAL A 83 -1.49 0.81 4.32
N ALA A 84 -1.75 -0.14 3.41
CA ALA A 84 -0.71 -0.91 2.73
C ALA A 84 0.22 -0.01 1.90
N MET A 85 -0.32 0.95 1.15
CA MET A 85 0.50 1.87 0.36
C MET A 85 1.49 2.62 1.24
N CYS A 86 1.08 3.10 2.41
CA CYS A 86 1.94 3.83 3.33
C CYS A 86 2.93 2.92 4.09
N VAL A 87 2.46 1.81 4.68
CA VAL A 87 3.33 0.98 5.54
C VAL A 87 4.30 0.12 4.73
N ASN A 88 3.94 -0.29 3.52
CA ASN A 88 4.85 -1.02 2.64
C ASN A 88 6.01 -0.12 2.16
N ASP A 89 5.78 1.17 1.99
CA ASP A 89 6.85 2.14 1.70
C ASP A 89 7.77 2.34 2.91
N LEU A 90 7.23 2.40 4.13
CA LEU A 90 8.04 2.50 5.35
C LEU A 90 9.01 1.34 5.49
N ILE A 91 8.54 0.10 5.27
CA ILE A 91 9.39 -1.08 5.42
C ILE A 91 10.51 -1.15 4.38
N CYS A 92 10.37 -0.48 3.22
CA CYS A 92 11.43 -0.40 2.22
C CYS A 92 12.68 0.30 2.74
N ASN A 93 12.54 1.12 3.78
CA ASN A 93 13.65 1.72 4.51
C ASN A 93 13.88 1.06 5.88
N PHE A 94 13.50 -0.22 6.03
CA PHE A 94 13.64 -1.02 7.26
C PHE A 94 12.90 -0.48 8.48
N ALA A 95 11.96 0.44 8.31
CA ALA A 95 11.19 1.00 9.41
C ALA A 95 10.08 0.07 9.88
N LYS A 96 9.99 -0.17 11.20
CA LYS A 96 8.80 -0.75 11.81
C LYS A 96 7.73 0.34 11.90
N PRO A 97 6.51 0.16 11.35
CA PRO A 97 5.42 1.10 11.55
C PRO A 97 5.11 1.30 13.02
N LEU A 98 4.82 2.53 13.43
CA LEU A 98 4.45 2.92 14.78
C LEU A 98 3.01 3.37 14.86
N PHE A 99 2.65 4.38 14.05
CA PHE A 99 1.31 4.95 14.03
C PHE A 99 0.89 5.45 12.65
N PHE A 100 -0.40 5.60 12.49
CA PHE A 100 -1.09 6.00 11.28
C PHE A 100 -2.06 7.15 11.58
N LEU A 101 -2.23 8.03 10.60
CA LEU A 101 -3.25 9.06 10.55
C LEU A 101 -3.95 8.97 9.19
N ASP A 102 -5.25 9.24 9.15
CA ASP A 102 -6.01 9.30 7.91
C ASP A 102 -6.62 10.69 7.67
N TYR A 103 -6.88 10.98 6.40
CA TYR A 103 -7.68 12.11 5.97
C TYR A 103 -8.78 11.60 5.05
N TYR A 104 -10.04 11.82 5.45
CA TYR A 104 -11.21 11.44 4.69
C TYR A 104 -11.95 12.70 4.22
N ALA A 105 -12.00 12.96 2.91
CA ALA A 105 -12.65 14.12 2.31
C ALA A 105 -13.81 13.67 1.42
N THR A 106 -14.99 14.28 1.58
CA THR A 106 -16.20 13.91 0.85
C THR A 106 -17.08 15.10 0.54
N GLY A 107 -17.91 15.01 -0.48
CA GLY A 107 -18.94 16.03 -0.75
C GLY A 107 -20.02 16.08 0.32
N LYS A 108 -20.44 14.90 0.80
CA LYS A 108 -21.42 14.74 1.88
C LYS A 108 -21.09 13.49 2.69
N LEU A 109 -21.02 13.62 4.00
CA LEU A 109 -20.68 12.50 4.88
C LEU A 109 -21.82 11.48 4.95
N ASP A 110 -21.59 10.30 4.36
CA ASP A 110 -22.39 9.10 4.57
C ASP A 110 -21.73 8.25 5.66
N LEU A 111 -22.43 8.11 6.79
CA LEU A 111 -21.87 7.42 7.97
C LEU A 111 -21.54 5.95 7.71
N ASN A 112 -22.35 5.25 6.91
CA ASN A 112 -22.14 3.83 6.64
C ASN A 112 -20.89 3.60 5.78
N THR A 113 -20.74 4.41 4.74
CA THR A 113 -19.56 4.39 3.86
C THR A 113 -18.30 4.72 4.65
N ALA A 114 -18.29 5.84 5.37
CA ALA A 114 -17.13 6.27 6.15
C ALA A 114 -16.76 5.25 7.24
N GLN A 115 -17.74 4.69 7.98
CA GLN A 115 -17.48 3.62 8.96
C GLN A 115 -16.91 2.35 8.32
N SER A 116 -17.40 1.96 7.13
CA SER A 116 -16.86 0.80 6.40
C SER A 116 -15.39 1.00 6.04
N VAL A 117 -15.04 2.18 5.52
CA VAL A 117 -13.66 2.55 5.19
C VAL A 117 -12.78 2.56 6.44
N LEU A 118 -13.20 3.25 7.51
CA LEU A 118 -12.43 3.33 8.76
C LEU A 118 -12.26 1.97 9.45
N LYS A 119 -13.27 1.11 9.37
CA LYS A 119 -13.17 -0.28 9.86
C LYS A 119 -12.09 -1.06 9.10
N SER A 120 -11.99 -0.87 7.78
CA SER A 120 -10.95 -1.47 6.97
C SER A 120 -9.57 -0.92 7.30
N ILE A 121 -9.44 0.41 7.51
CA ILE A 121 -8.19 1.06 7.97
C ILE A 121 -7.76 0.48 9.33
N ALA A 122 -8.67 0.48 10.32
CA ALA A 122 -8.36 0.00 11.66
C ALA A 122 -7.93 -1.49 11.65
N LYS A 123 -8.60 -2.33 10.85
CA LYS A 123 -8.22 -3.74 10.70
C LYS A 123 -6.80 -3.89 10.15
N ALA A 124 -6.46 -3.15 9.11
CA ALA A 124 -5.13 -3.18 8.48
C ALA A 124 -4.05 -2.61 9.42
N CYS A 125 -4.33 -1.52 10.12
CA CYS A 125 -3.45 -0.95 11.14
C CYS A 125 -3.16 -1.97 12.26
N LYS A 126 -4.18 -2.63 12.77
CA LYS A 126 -4.03 -3.70 13.79
C LYS A 126 -3.17 -4.84 13.26
N GLU A 127 -3.36 -5.26 12.03
CA GLU A 127 -2.58 -6.32 11.41
C GLU A 127 -1.09 -5.97 11.29
N CYS A 128 -0.77 -4.70 11.07
CA CYS A 128 0.59 -4.17 10.96
C CYS A 128 1.20 -3.74 12.30
N GLU A 129 0.49 -3.90 13.43
CA GLU A 129 0.88 -3.34 14.74
C GLU A 129 1.17 -1.82 14.67
N CYS A 130 0.42 -1.11 13.83
CA CYS A 130 0.53 0.32 13.57
C CYS A 130 -0.71 1.02 14.16
N ALA A 131 -0.55 1.81 15.22
CA ALA A 131 -1.69 2.39 15.92
C ALA A 131 -2.34 3.51 15.10
N LEU A 132 -3.64 3.44 14.86
CA LEU A 132 -4.40 4.57 14.34
C LEU A 132 -4.65 5.56 15.48
N ILE A 133 -3.94 6.71 15.48
CA ILE A 133 -3.95 7.63 16.62
C ILE A 133 -4.69 8.95 16.37
N GLY A 134 -5.21 9.13 15.17
CA GLY A 134 -5.98 10.33 14.79
C GLY A 134 -6.28 10.34 13.30
N GLY A 135 -6.97 11.37 12.88
CA GLY A 135 -7.34 11.61 11.50
C GLY A 135 -8.19 12.85 11.37
N GLU A 136 -8.64 13.14 10.16
CA GLU A 136 -9.53 14.26 9.85
C GLU A 136 -10.63 13.78 8.91
N THR A 137 -11.85 14.30 9.13
CA THR A 137 -13.01 14.04 8.27
C THR A 137 -13.60 15.37 7.82
N ALA A 138 -13.52 15.65 6.53
CA ALA A 138 -13.95 16.92 5.95
C ALA A 138 -15.13 16.73 5.01
N GLU A 139 -16.27 17.40 5.31
CA GLU A 139 -17.33 17.61 4.33
C GLU A 139 -16.99 18.85 3.49
N MET A 140 -16.83 18.67 2.19
CA MET A 140 -16.46 19.72 1.23
C MET A 140 -17.47 19.75 0.06
N PRO A 141 -18.69 20.27 0.29
CA PRO A 141 -19.70 20.40 -0.76
C PRO A 141 -19.17 21.27 -1.91
N SER A 142 -19.49 20.88 -3.12
CA SER A 142 -19.03 21.49 -4.38
C SER A 142 -17.57 21.21 -4.78
N MET A 143 -16.72 20.68 -3.89
CA MET A 143 -15.42 20.14 -4.26
C MET A 143 -15.51 18.66 -4.68
N TYR A 144 -16.34 17.89 -3.97
CA TYR A 144 -16.69 16.51 -4.31
C TYR A 144 -18.17 16.41 -4.60
N ALA A 145 -18.59 15.49 -5.47
CA ALA A 145 -19.99 15.12 -5.61
C ALA A 145 -20.46 14.43 -4.31
N ASP A 146 -21.78 14.42 -4.05
CA ASP A 146 -22.37 13.95 -2.78
C ASP A 146 -21.94 12.54 -2.36
N LYS A 147 -21.67 11.66 -3.33
CA LYS A 147 -21.26 10.27 -3.06
C LYS A 147 -19.75 10.02 -3.25
N ASP A 148 -19.04 11.03 -3.73
CA ASP A 148 -17.60 10.90 -3.97
C ASP A 148 -16.83 11.25 -2.71
N PHE A 149 -15.73 10.55 -2.53
CA PHE A 149 -14.79 10.83 -1.46
C PHE A 149 -13.34 10.51 -1.92
N ASP A 150 -12.40 11.09 -1.22
CA ASP A 150 -10.99 10.76 -1.33
C ASP A 150 -10.41 10.47 0.05
N ILE A 151 -9.36 9.66 0.09
CA ILE A 151 -8.69 9.31 1.34
C ILE A 151 -7.18 9.35 1.17
N ALA A 152 -6.52 9.90 2.16
CA ALA A 152 -5.06 9.90 2.26
C ALA A 152 -4.62 9.33 3.61
N GLY A 153 -3.49 8.63 3.60
CA GLY A 153 -2.87 8.06 4.78
C GLY A 153 -1.50 8.66 5.06
N PHE A 154 -1.15 8.74 6.33
CA PHE A 154 0.13 9.20 6.82
C PHE A 154 0.63 8.20 7.85
N ALA A 155 1.70 7.51 7.53
CA ALA A 155 2.31 6.52 8.42
C ALA A 155 3.66 7.03 8.92
N VAL A 156 3.95 6.76 10.19
CA VAL A 156 5.27 7.00 10.78
C VAL A 156 5.80 5.69 11.33
N GLY A 157 7.06 5.43 11.03
CA GLY A 157 7.80 4.25 11.50
C GLY A 157 9.15 4.63 12.08
N ILE A 158 9.81 3.65 12.67
CA ILE A 158 11.13 3.80 13.28
C ILE A 158 12.08 2.73 12.78
N ALA A 159 13.31 3.11 12.48
CA ALA A 159 14.41 2.22 12.17
C ALA A 159 15.67 2.60 12.92
N GLU A 160 16.62 1.68 13.06
CA GLU A 160 17.99 1.99 13.42
C GLU A 160 18.72 2.57 12.20
N GLN A 161 19.53 3.62 12.35
CA GLN A 161 20.29 4.21 11.24
C GLN A 161 21.09 3.15 10.46
N SER A 162 21.73 2.23 11.16
CA SER A 162 22.51 1.14 10.54
C SER A 162 21.66 0.16 9.71
N GLU A 163 20.34 0.10 9.93
CA GLU A 163 19.42 -0.71 9.13
C GLU A 163 19.07 -0.02 7.82
N ILE A 164 18.85 1.29 7.85
CA ILE A 164 18.61 2.10 6.63
C ILE A 164 19.81 2.00 5.69
N ASP A 165 21.02 1.96 6.24
CA ASP A 165 22.25 1.91 5.47
C ASP A 165 22.55 0.53 4.88
N ARG A 166 21.74 -0.52 5.18
CA ARG A 166 21.95 -1.89 4.68
C ARG A 166 21.99 -2.01 3.17
N ARG A 167 21.29 -1.15 2.44
CA ARG A 167 21.35 -1.10 0.97
C ARG A 167 22.81 -0.95 0.46
N ASN A 168 23.69 -0.36 1.25
CA ASN A 168 25.11 -0.21 0.91
C ASN A 168 25.86 -1.56 0.90
N PHE A 169 25.27 -2.64 1.44
CA PHE A 169 25.81 -4.00 1.40
C PHE A 169 25.36 -4.78 0.17
N VAL A 170 24.42 -4.25 -0.63
CA VAL A 170 24.02 -4.85 -1.91
C VAL A 170 25.21 -4.88 -2.85
N LYS A 171 25.44 -6.02 -3.48
CA LYS A 171 26.58 -6.25 -4.39
C LYS A 171 26.18 -7.07 -5.61
N ASN A 172 27.01 -7.03 -6.63
CA ASN A 172 26.88 -7.88 -7.80
C ASN A 172 26.81 -9.36 -7.39
N GLY A 173 25.87 -10.09 -7.95
CA GLY A 173 25.59 -11.50 -7.65
C GLY A 173 24.59 -11.71 -6.49
N ASP A 174 24.11 -10.65 -5.82
CA ASP A 174 22.97 -10.78 -4.91
C ASP A 174 21.73 -11.18 -5.69
N ILE A 175 20.88 -11.99 -5.09
CA ILE A 175 19.70 -12.56 -5.72
C ILE A 175 18.48 -11.66 -5.45
N ILE A 176 17.66 -11.47 -6.48
CA ILE A 176 16.41 -10.72 -6.37
C ILE A 176 15.27 -11.71 -6.28
N LEU A 177 14.56 -11.67 -5.14
CA LEU A 177 13.34 -12.44 -4.91
C LEU A 177 12.12 -11.51 -4.93
N ALA A 178 10.97 -12.07 -5.19
CA ALA A 178 9.69 -11.38 -5.12
C ALA A 178 8.78 -12.01 -4.08
N LEU A 179 8.12 -11.19 -3.27
CA LEU A 179 6.87 -11.56 -2.61
C LEU A 179 5.72 -11.24 -3.58
N PRO A 180 4.78 -12.20 -3.79
CA PRO A 180 3.71 -12.01 -4.76
C PRO A 180 2.79 -10.86 -4.39
N SER A 181 2.28 -10.15 -5.39
CA SER A 181 1.17 -9.22 -5.21
C SER A 181 -0.16 -9.98 -5.10
N SER A 182 -1.16 -9.34 -4.50
CA SER A 182 -2.54 -9.86 -4.47
C SER A 182 -3.34 -9.55 -5.74
N GLY A 183 -2.74 -8.85 -6.70
CA GLY A 183 -3.35 -8.34 -7.93
C GLY A 183 -2.75 -6.99 -8.30
N LEU A 184 -3.58 -6.07 -8.82
CA LEU A 184 -3.12 -4.73 -9.22
C LEU A 184 -2.61 -3.88 -8.05
N HIS A 185 -2.98 -4.22 -6.82
CA HIS A 185 -2.83 -3.38 -5.64
C HIS A 185 -3.64 -2.08 -5.78
N SER A 186 -2.99 -0.90 -5.72
CA SER A 186 -3.65 0.40 -5.87
C SER A 186 -3.09 1.24 -7.01
N ASN A 187 -2.34 0.62 -7.95
CA ASN A 187 -1.65 1.33 -9.03
C ASN A 187 -2.16 0.92 -10.41
N GLY A 188 -2.04 1.82 -11.38
CA GLY A 188 -2.39 1.56 -12.78
C GLY A 188 -3.91 1.54 -13.06
N PHE A 189 -4.78 1.88 -12.10
CA PHE A 189 -6.23 1.74 -12.25
C PHE A 189 -6.84 2.62 -13.35
N SER A 190 -6.27 3.79 -13.64
CA SER A 190 -6.77 4.61 -14.75
C SER A 190 -6.59 3.90 -16.10
N LEU A 191 -5.43 3.27 -16.32
CA LEU A 191 -5.15 2.48 -17.51
C LEU A 191 -5.99 1.19 -17.53
N ALA A 192 -6.01 0.45 -16.42
CA ALA A 192 -6.79 -0.79 -16.30
C ALA A 192 -8.28 -0.56 -16.59
N ARG A 193 -8.88 0.49 -16.02
CA ARG A 193 -10.29 0.83 -16.27
C ARG A 193 -10.55 1.16 -17.73
N LYS A 194 -9.68 1.96 -18.35
CA LYS A 194 -9.79 2.30 -19.77
C LYS A 194 -9.73 1.05 -20.64
N VAL A 195 -8.76 0.17 -20.42
CA VAL A 195 -8.62 -1.07 -21.19
C VAL A 195 -9.81 -2.00 -20.96
N LEU A 196 -10.10 -2.34 -19.72
CA LEU A 196 -11.10 -3.37 -19.41
C LEU A 196 -12.53 -2.94 -19.77
N PHE A 197 -12.90 -1.70 -19.48
CA PHE A 197 -14.28 -1.24 -19.67
C PHE A 197 -14.49 -0.47 -20.97
N ASP A 198 -13.50 0.34 -21.41
CA ASP A 198 -13.69 1.18 -22.60
C ASP A 198 -13.25 0.46 -23.88
N GLU A 199 -12.18 -0.33 -23.88
CA GLU A 199 -11.68 -1.04 -25.06
C GLU A 199 -12.29 -2.46 -25.16
N LEU A 200 -12.09 -3.29 -24.13
CA LEU A 200 -12.56 -4.69 -24.11
C LEU A 200 -14.05 -4.83 -23.79
N LYS A 201 -14.73 -3.75 -23.35
CA LYS A 201 -16.16 -3.73 -23.03
C LYS A 201 -16.60 -4.76 -22.00
N LEU A 202 -15.69 -5.16 -21.11
CA LEU A 202 -15.99 -6.10 -20.04
C LEU A 202 -16.95 -5.49 -19.01
N LYS A 203 -17.73 -6.35 -18.36
CA LYS A 203 -18.67 -5.99 -17.30
C LYS A 203 -18.11 -6.41 -15.94
N PHE A 204 -18.64 -5.84 -14.87
CA PHE A 204 -18.20 -6.15 -13.50
C PHE A 204 -18.32 -7.63 -13.11
N ASP A 205 -19.30 -8.33 -13.65
CA ASP A 205 -19.59 -9.75 -13.40
C ASP A 205 -18.87 -10.73 -14.34
N ASP A 206 -18.20 -10.23 -15.39
CA ASP A 206 -17.38 -11.07 -16.25
C ASP A 206 -16.28 -11.77 -15.44
N LYS A 207 -15.88 -12.96 -15.86
CA LYS A 207 -14.95 -13.80 -15.10
C LYS A 207 -13.50 -13.55 -15.50
N ILE A 208 -12.66 -13.40 -14.47
CA ILE A 208 -11.20 -13.46 -14.57
C ILE A 208 -10.77 -14.63 -13.69
N GLY A 209 -10.41 -15.74 -14.30
CA GLY A 209 -10.22 -17.01 -13.59
C GLY A 209 -11.49 -17.45 -12.86
N GLN A 210 -11.39 -17.64 -11.55
CA GLN A 210 -12.54 -18.08 -10.72
C GLN A 210 -13.37 -16.92 -10.17
N ASN A 211 -12.85 -15.69 -10.16
CA ASN A 211 -13.48 -14.53 -9.56
C ASN A 211 -14.23 -13.67 -10.61
N SER A 212 -15.10 -12.78 -10.16
CA SER A 212 -15.62 -11.73 -11.01
C SER A 212 -14.53 -10.68 -11.28
N LEU A 213 -14.65 -9.94 -12.39
CA LEU A 213 -13.73 -8.86 -12.70
C LEU A 213 -13.67 -7.84 -11.55
N ILE A 214 -14.83 -7.45 -11.02
CA ILE A 214 -14.86 -6.45 -9.94
C ILE A 214 -14.21 -6.98 -8.65
N ASP A 215 -14.41 -8.24 -8.27
CA ASP A 215 -13.76 -8.83 -7.10
C ASP A 215 -12.25 -8.89 -7.28
N THR A 216 -11.79 -9.22 -8.49
CA THR A 216 -10.37 -9.23 -8.86
C THR A 216 -9.77 -7.81 -8.74
N LEU A 217 -10.46 -6.79 -9.26
CA LEU A 217 -10.00 -5.40 -9.22
C LEU A 217 -10.03 -4.80 -7.81
N LEU A 218 -11.02 -5.18 -6.98
CA LEU A 218 -11.15 -4.70 -5.61
C LEU A 218 -10.37 -5.54 -4.59
N THR A 219 -9.65 -6.59 -5.03
CA THR A 219 -8.74 -7.32 -4.14
C THR A 219 -7.78 -6.35 -3.45
N PRO A 220 -7.74 -6.32 -2.10
CA PRO A 220 -6.93 -5.36 -1.37
C PRO A 220 -5.43 -5.57 -1.58
N THR A 221 -4.68 -4.48 -1.53
CA THR A 221 -3.21 -4.49 -1.51
C THR A 221 -2.71 -5.34 -0.35
N ARG A 222 -1.75 -6.25 -0.61
CA ARG A 222 -1.14 -7.09 0.41
C ARG A 222 -0.33 -6.25 1.40
N LEU A 223 -0.48 -6.56 2.67
CA LEU A 223 0.31 -6.01 3.77
C LEU A 223 1.58 -6.87 3.96
N TYR A 224 2.76 -6.30 3.77
CA TYR A 224 4.03 -7.02 3.84
C TYR A 224 4.77 -6.84 5.18
N VAL A 225 4.21 -6.11 6.14
CA VAL A 225 4.88 -5.79 7.40
C VAL A 225 5.28 -7.04 8.18
N LYS A 226 4.40 -8.05 8.27
CA LYS A 226 4.71 -9.32 8.96
C LYS A 226 5.81 -10.11 8.26
N ASP A 227 5.73 -10.20 6.92
CA ASP A 227 6.77 -10.84 6.11
C ASP A 227 8.11 -10.12 6.30
N PHE A 228 8.10 -8.79 6.22
CA PHE A 228 9.28 -7.97 6.46
C PHE A 228 9.91 -8.23 7.83
N LEU A 229 9.15 -8.17 8.91
CA LEU A 229 9.69 -8.39 10.27
C LEU A 229 10.34 -9.76 10.42
N LYS A 230 9.80 -10.78 9.78
CA LYS A 230 10.36 -12.14 9.77
C LYS A 230 11.63 -12.24 8.91
N LEU A 231 11.64 -11.60 7.76
CA LEU A 231 12.70 -11.69 6.77
C LEU A 231 13.82 -10.65 6.98
N LYS A 232 13.56 -9.60 7.76
CA LYS A 232 14.45 -8.47 8.01
C LYS A 232 15.93 -8.85 8.28
N PRO A 233 16.25 -9.93 9.04
CA PRO A 233 17.66 -10.32 9.26
C PRO A 233 18.40 -10.79 8.02
N PHE A 234 17.69 -11.22 6.97
CA PHE A 234 18.25 -11.91 5.81
C PHE A 234 18.29 -11.07 4.53
N ILE A 235 17.69 -9.88 4.53
CA ILE A 235 17.55 -9.02 3.34
C ILE A 235 18.46 -7.79 3.44
N ASN A 236 19.02 -7.37 2.29
CA ASN A 236 19.88 -6.19 2.20
C ASN A 236 19.11 -4.95 1.73
N ALA A 237 18.11 -5.13 0.87
CA ALA A 237 17.26 -4.05 0.39
C ALA A 237 15.86 -4.59 0.01
N LEU A 238 14.87 -3.69 0.00
CA LEU A 238 13.49 -3.97 -0.41
C LEU A 238 12.98 -2.84 -1.30
N ALA A 239 12.14 -3.19 -2.28
CA ALA A 239 11.42 -2.21 -3.09
C ALA A 239 9.95 -2.58 -3.19
N HIS A 240 9.06 -1.68 -2.79
CA HIS A 240 7.62 -1.79 -3.01
C HIS A 240 7.33 -1.47 -4.48
N ILE A 241 6.71 -2.41 -5.19
CA ILE A 241 6.47 -2.26 -6.62
C ILE A 241 5.11 -1.61 -6.85
N THR A 242 5.14 -0.31 -7.04
CA THR A 242 4.00 0.60 -7.26
C THR A 242 4.03 1.19 -8.66
N GLY A 243 3.53 2.40 -8.87
CA GLY A 243 3.67 3.13 -10.14
C GLY A 243 5.14 3.24 -10.55
N GLY A 244 5.42 3.05 -11.82
CA GLY A 244 6.78 2.88 -12.35
C GLY A 244 7.24 1.41 -12.45
N GLY A 245 6.49 0.48 -11.83
CA GLY A 245 6.75 -0.97 -11.89
C GLY A 245 8.13 -1.37 -11.38
N LEU A 246 8.61 -2.53 -11.81
CA LEU A 246 9.96 -3.01 -11.49
C LEU A 246 11.06 -2.08 -12.04
N LEU A 247 10.81 -1.47 -13.19
CA LEU A 247 11.79 -0.67 -13.91
C LEU A 247 12.23 0.58 -13.15
N GLU A 248 11.32 1.23 -12.44
CA GLU A 248 11.60 2.49 -11.74
C GLU A 248 11.76 2.32 -10.22
N ASN A 249 11.13 1.30 -9.61
CA ASN A 249 11.20 1.13 -8.16
C ASN A 249 12.42 0.33 -7.70
N LEU A 250 12.83 -0.71 -8.42
CA LEU A 250 13.98 -1.52 -8.02
C LEU A 250 15.31 -0.73 -8.02
N PRO A 251 15.62 0.14 -9.01
CA PRO A 251 16.83 0.94 -8.98
C PRO A 251 16.97 1.86 -7.77
N ARG A 252 15.87 2.29 -7.15
CA ARG A 252 15.87 3.20 -5.98
C ARG A 252 16.57 2.62 -4.76
N VAL A 253 16.68 1.29 -4.70
CA VAL A 253 17.27 0.57 -3.56
C VAL A 253 18.61 -0.08 -3.90
N LEU A 254 19.10 0.09 -5.12
CA LEU A 254 20.42 -0.40 -5.54
C LEU A 254 21.47 0.71 -5.41
N PRO A 255 22.71 0.39 -4.99
CA PRO A 255 23.84 1.32 -5.04
C PRO A 255 24.17 1.77 -6.47
N GLN A 256 24.80 2.91 -6.59
CA GLN A 256 25.28 3.43 -7.88
C GLN A 256 26.22 2.42 -8.57
N GLY A 257 26.06 2.25 -9.88
CA GLY A 257 26.83 1.30 -10.69
C GLY A 257 26.32 -0.14 -10.65
N LEU A 258 25.23 -0.38 -9.87
CA LEU A 258 24.53 -1.66 -9.86
C LEU A 258 23.14 -1.51 -10.49
N GLY A 259 22.70 -2.58 -11.10
CA GLY A 259 21.36 -2.72 -11.66
C GLY A 259 20.86 -4.15 -11.50
N ALA A 260 19.84 -4.51 -12.24
CA ALA A 260 19.20 -5.82 -12.12
C ALA A 260 18.92 -6.47 -13.47
N VAL A 261 19.05 -7.78 -13.54
CA VAL A 261 18.49 -8.61 -14.61
C VAL A 261 17.32 -9.39 -14.03
N ILE A 262 16.12 -9.15 -14.56
CA ILE A 262 14.88 -9.82 -14.16
C ILE A 262 14.45 -10.80 -15.25
N ARG A 263 14.18 -12.04 -14.87
CA ARG A 263 13.69 -13.09 -15.77
C ARG A 263 12.15 -13.11 -15.74
N LYS A 264 11.52 -12.55 -16.75
CA LYS A 264 10.05 -12.41 -16.85
C LYS A 264 9.30 -13.72 -16.63
N TYR A 265 9.82 -14.81 -17.18
CA TYR A 265 9.22 -16.15 -17.07
C TYR A 265 9.26 -16.77 -15.66
N HIS A 266 10.01 -16.16 -14.73
CA HIS A 266 9.97 -16.53 -13.32
C HIS A 266 8.87 -15.78 -12.54
N ILE A 267 8.32 -14.70 -13.10
CA ILE A 267 7.29 -13.91 -12.42
C ILE A 267 5.96 -14.67 -12.48
N LYS A 268 5.34 -14.86 -11.33
CA LYS A 268 4.00 -15.45 -11.19
C LYS A 268 2.94 -14.40 -11.48
N THR A 269 2.77 -14.05 -12.75
CA THR A 269 1.88 -12.98 -13.18
C THR A 269 0.41 -13.40 -13.07
N PRO A 270 -0.45 -12.70 -12.29
CA PRO A 270 -1.88 -12.95 -12.23
C PRO A 270 -2.60 -12.73 -13.57
N GLU A 271 -3.68 -13.48 -13.80
CA GLU A 271 -4.44 -13.50 -15.06
C GLU A 271 -4.92 -12.13 -15.53
N ILE A 272 -5.30 -11.26 -14.60
CA ILE A 272 -5.77 -9.90 -14.90
C ILE A 272 -4.76 -9.09 -15.73
N PHE A 273 -3.46 -9.31 -15.53
CA PHE A 273 -2.43 -8.59 -16.28
C PHE A 273 -2.34 -9.06 -17.74
N TYR A 274 -2.60 -10.34 -18.00
CA TYR A 274 -2.69 -10.83 -19.40
C TYR A 274 -3.89 -10.23 -20.11
N GLN A 275 -5.03 -10.12 -19.41
CA GLN A 275 -6.22 -9.49 -19.96
C GLN A 275 -5.98 -8.00 -20.32
N ILE A 276 -5.30 -7.25 -19.44
CA ILE A 276 -4.94 -5.86 -19.72
C ILE A 276 -3.92 -5.78 -20.87
N GLY A 277 -2.99 -6.72 -20.92
CA GLY A 277 -1.93 -6.81 -21.94
C GLY A 277 -2.43 -7.08 -23.36
N GLU A 278 -3.70 -7.45 -23.56
CA GLU A 278 -4.29 -7.56 -24.91
C GLU A 278 -4.33 -6.22 -25.65
N CYS A 279 -4.36 -5.09 -24.90
CA CYS A 279 -4.46 -3.74 -25.47
C CYS A 279 -3.30 -2.82 -25.07
N VAL A 280 -2.31 -3.32 -24.32
CA VAL A 280 -1.21 -2.51 -23.79
C VAL A 280 0.12 -3.15 -24.15
N GLU A 281 1.05 -2.35 -24.68
CA GLU A 281 2.41 -2.80 -24.99
C GLU A 281 3.13 -3.37 -23.75
N GLU A 282 3.92 -4.42 -23.91
CA GLU A 282 4.62 -5.10 -22.81
C GLU A 282 5.47 -4.13 -21.98
N SER A 283 6.16 -3.20 -22.63
CA SER A 283 6.98 -2.18 -21.98
C SER A 283 6.17 -1.29 -21.03
N GLU A 284 4.96 -0.90 -21.45
CA GLU A 284 4.05 -0.10 -20.64
C GLU A 284 3.43 -0.93 -19.52
N MET A 285 3.15 -2.23 -19.73
CA MET A 285 2.69 -3.14 -18.68
C MET A 285 3.67 -3.19 -17.52
N TYR A 286 4.98 -3.38 -17.78
CA TYR A 286 6.03 -3.43 -16.76
C TYR A 286 6.36 -2.06 -16.14
N ARG A 287 5.91 -0.96 -16.73
CA ARG A 287 6.05 0.38 -16.20
C ARG A 287 4.85 0.80 -15.34
N SER A 288 3.64 0.43 -15.76
CA SER A 288 2.41 0.87 -15.10
C SER A 288 1.95 -0.05 -13.98
N PHE A 289 2.36 -1.34 -14.01
CA PHE A 289 1.85 -2.37 -13.12
C PHE A 289 2.97 -3.14 -12.41
N ASN A 290 2.61 -3.76 -11.30
CA ASN A 290 3.51 -4.64 -10.52
C ASN A 290 3.74 -6.01 -11.16
N MET A 291 2.95 -6.41 -12.14
CA MET A 291 3.02 -7.68 -12.89
C MET A 291 3.03 -8.95 -12.04
N GLY A 292 2.58 -8.88 -10.78
CA GLY A 292 2.59 -10.00 -9.83
C GLY A 292 3.70 -9.92 -8.77
N VAL A 293 4.56 -8.90 -8.85
CA VAL A 293 5.60 -8.63 -7.85
C VAL A 293 5.14 -7.49 -6.95
N GLY A 294 4.74 -7.78 -5.72
CA GLY A 294 4.33 -6.72 -4.80
C GLY A 294 5.51 -6.10 -4.05
N LEU A 295 6.45 -6.93 -3.59
CA LEU A 295 7.67 -6.48 -2.93
C LEU A 295 8.87 -7.22 -3.52
N ALA A 296 9.88 -6.51 -4.01
CA ALA A 296 11.15 -7.09 -4.43
C ALA A 296 12.15 -7.05 -3.27
N LEU A 297 12.85 -8.16 -3.05
CA LEU A 297 13.83 -8.34 -1.98
C LEU A 297 15.22 -8.57 -2.61
N VAL A 298 16.22 -7.85 -2.15
CA VAL A 298 17.62 -8.10 -2.51
C VAL A 298 18.30 -8.87 -1.38
N VAL A 299 18.81 -10.05 -1.69
CA VAL A 299 19.26 -11.03 -0.71
C VAL A 299 20.64 -11.58 -1.12
N SER A 300 21.58 -11.62 -0.19
CA SER A 300 22.88 -12.30 -0.41
C SER A 300 22.65 -13.79 -0.70
N ALA A 301 23.42 -14.37 -1.61
CA ALA A 301 23.24 -15.76 -2.06
C ALA A 301 23.15 -16.77 -0.91
N GLU A 302 23.91 -16.56 0.17
CA GLU A 302 23.94 -17.39 1.38
C GLU A 302 22.63 -17.37 2.20
N ASN A 303 21.81 -16.34 2.05
CA ASN A 303 20.54 -16.18 2.79
C ASN A 303 19.31 -16.57 1.97
N VAL A 304 19.45 -16.85 0.68
CA VAL A 304 18.34 -17.16 -0.23
C VAL A 304 17.48 -18.32 0.30
N SER A 305 18.09 -19.43 0.71
CA SER A 305 17.37 -20.59 1.24
C SER A 305 16.52 -20.23 2.47
N LYS A 306 17.07 -19.39 3.37
CA LYS A 306 16.34 -18.95 4.58
C LYS A 306 15.10 -18.12 4.25
N VAL A 307 15.20 -17.26 3.23
CA VAL A 307 14.05 -16.46 2.76
C VAL A 307 13.00 -17.34 2.11
N LEU A 308 13.39 -18.27 1.24
CA LEU A 308 12.48 -19.19 0.57
C LEU A 308 11.76 -20.14 1.54
N GLU A 309 12.45 -20.66 2.55
CA GLU A 309 11.87 -21.53 3.58
C GLU A 309 10.93 -20.77 4.54
N SER A 310 11.13 -19.46 4.64
CA SER A 310 10.42 -18.62 5.60
C SER A 310 9.24 -17.85 5.03
N SER A 311 9.02 -17.89 3.70
CA SER A 311 7.99 -17.09 3.03
C SER A 311 7.52 -17.75 1.73
N ASP A 312 6.56 -17.13 1.06
CA ASP A 312 6.11 -17.49 -0.29
C ASP A 312 6.92 -16.77 -1.39
N ALA A 313 8.10 -16.23 -1.05
CA ALA A 313 8.98 -15.58 -1.99
C ALA A 313 9.48 -16.54 -3.08
N PHE A 314 9.80 -15.99 -4.24
CA PHE A 314 10.36 -16.73 -5.38
C PHE A 314 11.45 -15.90 -6.07
N ILE A 315 12.42 -16.57 -6.68
CA ILE A 315 13.55 -15.91 -7.36
C ILE A 315 13.05 -15.32 -8.68
N ILE A 316 13.34 -14.04 -8.93
CA ILE A 316 13.01 -13.37 -10.19
C ILE A 316 14.23 -12.86 -10.95
N GLY A 317 15.39 -12.75 -10.31
CA GLY A 317 16.58 -12.19 -10.98
C GLY A 317 17.77 -12.09 -10.09
N GLU A 318 18.70 -11.25 -10.50
CA GLU A 318 19.98 -11.03 -9.84
C GLU A 318 20.48 -9.59 -10.02
N VAL A 319 21.30 -9.13 -9.09
CA VAL A 319 21.99 -7.84 -9.16
C VAL A 319 23.23 -7.99 -10.04
N VAL A 320 23.45 -7.05 -10.94
CA VAL A 320 24.55 -7.05 -11.90
C VAL A 320 25.30 -5.72 -11.93
N TYR A 321 26.54 -5.74 -12.43
CA TYR A 321 27.25 -4.50 -12.79
C TYR A 321 26.62 -3.90 -14.05
N ASN A 322 25.69 -2.99 -13.85
CA ASN A 322 25.01 -2.22 -14.88
C ASN A 322 24.19 -1.13 -14.18
N GLU A 323 23.55 -0.25 -14.93
CA GLU A 323 22.55 0.67 -14.37
C GLU A 323 21.16 0.29 -14.88
N GLY A 324 20.15 0.48 -14.02
CA GLY A 324 18.76 0.20 -14.34
C GLY A 324 18.37 -1.28 -14.24
N VAL A 325 17.24 -1.61 -14.84
CA VAL A 325 16.64 -2.95 -14.83
C VAL A 325 16.50 -3.46 -16.27
N VAL A 326 17.02 -4.65 -16.52
CA VAL A 326 16.88 -5.35 -17.80
C VAL A 326 15.90 -6.52 -17.61
N LEU A 327 14.83 -6.53 -18.39
CA LEU A 327 13.85 -7.63 -18.46
C LEU A 327 14.26 -8.62 -19.54
N LYS A 328 14.39 -9.91 -19.20
CA LYS A 328 14.72 -11.01 -20.12
C LYS A 328 13.60 -12.05 -20.20
#